data_3f830c398e1ad0200c28f97489ffd8bc
#
_entry.id   3f830c398e1ad0200c28f97489ffd8bc
#
_cell.length_a   1.000
_cell.length_b   1.000
_cell.length_c   1.000
_cell.angle_alpha   90.00
_cell.angle_beta   90.00
_cell.angle_gamma   90.00
#
_symmetry.space_group_name_H-M   'P 1'
#
loop_
_entity.id
_entity.type
_entity.pdbx_description
1 polymer ?
#
loop_
_entity_poly.entity_id
_entity_poly.type
_entity_poly.pdbx_seq_one_letter_code
_entity_poly.pdbx_strand_id
1 'polypeptide(L)'
;MKTLKKFSRSHLFLPLISLALVLVFNLLYTRGEFFRITVLDGHLYGRIIDILKNGTPLALLAIGMTLVIATGGADISVGSIIAISGALACSIIDCRLGFMNGNVAAAVIVGLLAGIICGAWNGFLVSKIKLQPIVATMILMTAGRGIAQLITDGKIVTINNLGYYSIGAGYILGLPIPMYIMLLVFVFIMLYIKKTSFGMFLESVGVNSNASAFCGINSDRIKLIIYTISGFCAALAGIIISANIKSADSNNAGLYFEMDAILAVALGGNNINGGRFSVGASVIGAFVLQTLTTTIFALGVPSETTRVVKAVVVIIICLIQSAEFRSMFKRLFARDKVRESVKA
;
A
#
# COMPACT_ATOMS: atom_id res chain seq x y z
N MET A 1 -15.80 -29.10 10.26
CA MET A 1 -14.92 -28.68 11.35
C MET A 1 -13.42 -28.66 10.96
N LYS A 2 -12.86 -29.62 10.19
CA LYS A 2 -11.43 -29.64 9.80
C LYS A 2 -11.05 -28.48 8.87
N THR A 3 -11.91 -28.06 7.96
CA THR A 3 -11.69 -26.93 7.02
C THR A 3 -11.67 -25.57 7.72
N LEU A 4 -12.55 -25.35 8.70
CA LEU A 4 -12.57 -24.11 9.51
C LEU A 4 -11.31 -23.98 10.39
N LYS A 5 -10.78 -25.07 10.95
CA LYS A 5 -9.52 -25.06 11.71
C LYS A 5 -8.29 -24.79 10.81
N LYS A 6 -8.31 -25.23 9.55
CA LYS A 6 -7.26 -24.96 8.58
C LYS A 6 -7.29 -23.50 8.11
N PHE A 7 -8.48 -22.93 7.93
CA PHE A 7 -8.68 -21.53 7.57
C PHE A 7 -8.29 -20.55 8.71
N SER A 8 -8.61 -20.89 9.97
CA SER A 8 -8.22 -20.13 11.16
C SER A 8 -6.70 -20.04 11.39
N ARG A 9 -5.91 -20.91 10.75
CA ARG A 9 -4.43 -20.88 10.77
C ARG A 9 -3.82 -20.17 9.55
N SER A 10 -4.64 -19.71 8.61
CA SER A 10 -4.19 -18.96 7.43
C SER A 10 -3.81 -17.53 7.80
N HIS A 11 -2.71 -17.02 7.25
CA HIS A 11 -2.32 -15.61 7.38
C HIS A 11 -3.40 -14.63 6.89
N LEU A 12 -4.35 -15.09 6.07
CA LEU A 12 -5.45 -14.28 5.55
C LEU A 12 -6.62 -14.12 6.55
N PHE A 13 -6.68 -14.94 7.60
CA PHE A 13 -7.83 -15.00 8.50
C PHE A 13 -8.05 -13.69 9.28
N LEU A 14 -7.00 -13.15 9.87
CA LEU A 14 -7.06 -11.90 10.64
C LEU A 14 -7.42 -10.67 9.80
N PRO A 15 -6.77 -10.42 8.63
CA PRO A 15 -7.17 -9.30 7.76
C PRO A 15 -8.60 -9.40 7.25
N LEU A 16 -9.07 -10.62 6.92
CA LEU A 16 -10.45 -10.82 6.47
C LEU A 16 -11.47 -10.56 7.58
N ILE A 17 -11.17 -10.95 8.81
CA ILE A 17 -12.04 -10.61 9.97
C ILE A 17 -12.09 -9.10 10.18
N SER A 18 -10.94 -8.41 10.10
CA SER A 18 -10.90 -6.96 10.26
C SER A 18 -11.72 -6.26 9.17
N LEU A 19 -11.60 -6.72 7.92
CA LEU A 19 -12.41 -6.19 6.83
C LEU A 19 -13.91 -6.46 7.06
N ALA A 20 -14.27 -7.70 7.42
CA ALA A 20 -15.65 -8.07 7.70
C ALA A 20 -16.24 -7.24 8.85
N LEU A 21 -15.46 -7.00 9.91
CA LEU A 21 -15.91 -6.20 11.06
C LEU A 21 -16.22 -4.76 10.65
N VAL A 22 -15.37 -4.12 9.86
CA VAL A 22 -15.60 -2.76 9.35
C VAL A 22 -16.80 -2.72 8.41
N LEU A 23 -16.97 -3.73 7.53
CA LEU A 23 -18.12 -3.81 6.64
C LEU A 23 -19.44 -4.05 7.40
N VAL A 24 -19.44 -4.90 8.42
CA VAL A 24 -20.62 -5.12 9.28
C VAL A 24 -20.97 -3.87 10.05
N PHE A 25 -19.99 -3.13 10.58
CA PHE A 25 -20.22 -1.84 11.21
C PHE A 25 -20.92 -0.87 10.25
N ASN A 26 -20.43 -0.77 9.00
CA ASN A 26 -21.06 0.07 7.98
C ASN A 26 -22.48 -0.37 7.63
N LEU A 27 -22.74 -1.69 7.57
CA LEU A 27 -24.06 -2.25 7.31
C LEU A 27 -25.06 -1.82 8.38
N LEU A 28 -24.67 -1.92 9.65
CA LEU A 28 -25.52 -1.61 10.79
C LEU A 28 -25.75 -0.08 10.89
N TYR A 29 -24.69 0.74 10.71
CA TYR A 29 -24.77 2.18 10.85
C TYR A 29 -25.55 2.83 9.72
N THR A 30 -25.29 2.46 8.46
CA THR A 30 -25.90 3.09 7.28
C THR A 30 -27.19 2.40 6.82
N ARG A 31 -27.68 1.39 7.57
CA ARG A 31 -28.88 0.60 7.21
C ARG A 31 -28.83 0.05 5.77
N GLY A 32 -27.64 -0.29 5.29
CA GLY A 32 -27.40 -0.87 3.96
C GLY A 32 -27.13 0.14 2.83
N GLU A 33 -27.30 1.44 3.04
CA GLU A 33 -26.98 2.46 2.01
C GLU A 33 -25.52 2.45 1.57
N PHE A 34 -24.61 2.04 2.46
CA PHE A 34 -23.18 1.89 2.14
C PHE A 34 -22.95 0.92 0.99
N PHE A 35 -23.79 -0.10 0.87
CA PHE A 35 -23.68 -1.18 -0.13
C PHE A 35 -24.49 -0.89 -1.39
N ARG A 36 -25.18 0.25 -1.46
CA ARG A 36 -25.99 0.61 -2.62
C ARG A 36 -25.08 0.83 -3.83
N ILE A 37 -25.26 0.02 -4.85
CA ILE A 37 -24.60 0.14 -6.14
C ILE A 37 -25.65 0.67 -7.14
N THR A 38 -25.31 1.75 -7.83
CA THR A 38 -26.12 2.32 -8.90
C THR A 38 -25.37 2.12 -10.21
N VAL A 39 -26.13 1.83 -11.27
CA VAL A 39 -25.58 1.73 -12.63
C VAL A 39 -25.99 3.00 -13.39
N LEU A 40 -25.00 3.80 -13.78
CA LEU A 40 -25.20 5.00 -14.58
C LEU A 40 -24.30 4.89 -15.82
N ASP A 41 -24.86 5.08 -16.99
CA ASP A 41 -24.12 5.02 -18.27
C ASP A 41 -23.28 3.73 -18.47
N GLY A 42 -23.77 2.59 -17.97
CA GLY A 42 -23.04 1.32 -18.04
C GLY A 42 -21.89 1.16 -17.05
N HIS A 43 -21.69 2.11 -16.13
CA HIS A 43 -20.67 2.08 -15.11
C HIS A 43 -21.28 1.85 -13.73
N LEU A 44 -20.56 1.09 -12.89
CA LEU A 44 -20.94 0.84 -11.50
C LEU A 44 -20.45 1.99 -10.61
N TYR A 45 -21.39 2.60 -9.88
CA TYR A 45 -21.11 3.64 -8.89
C TYR A 45 -21.60 3.19 -7.51
N GLY A 46 -20.83 3.54 -6.48
CA GLY A 46 -21.16 3.23 -5.11
C GLY A 46 -19.93 3.25 -4.21
N ARG A 47 -20.12 3.34 -2.89
CA ARG A 47 -19.01 3.43 -1.94
C ARG A 47 -18.05 2.24 -2.03
N ILE A 48 -18.55 1.04 -2.35
CA ILE A 48 -17.68 -0.14 -2.55
C ILE A 48 -16.79 0.06 -3.78
N ILE A 49 -17.32 0.60 -4.87
CA ILE A 49 -16.56 0.88 -6.09
C ILE A 49 -15.51 1.97 -5.82
N ASP A 50 -15.87 2.99 -5.02
CA ASP A 50 -14.94 4.04 -4.59
C ASP A 50 -13.82 3.47 -3.71
N ILE A 51 -14.11 2.51 -2.82
CA ILE A 51 -13.10 1.82 -2.02
C ILE A 51 -12.14 1.04 -2.93
N LEU A 52 -12.65 0.34 -3.94
CA LEU A 52 -11.82 -0.39 -4.89
C LEU A 52 -10.95 0.58 -5.72
N LYS A 53 -11.52 1.68 -6.19
CA LYS A 53 -10.80 2.69 -6.97
C LYS A 53 -9.72 3.39 -6.15
N ASN A 54 -10.10 4.00 -5.02
CA ASN A 54 -9.22 4.82 -4.20
C ASN A 54 -8.27 3.99 -3.31
N GLY A 55 -8.60 2.73 -3.06
CA GLY A 55 -7.73 1.78 -2.36
C GLY A 55 -6.61 1.18 -3.23
N THR A 56 -6.75 1.28 -4.55
CA THR A 56 -5.76 0.73 -5.50
C THR A 56 -4.35 1.29 -5.31
N PRO A 57 -4.12 2.61 -5.19
CA PRO A 57 -2.78 3.14 -4.97
C PRO A 57 -2.15 2.59 -3.68
N LEU A 58 -2.90 2.55 -2.60
CA LEU A 58 -2.43 2.00 -1.33
C LEU A 58 -2.16 0.49 -1.42
N ALA A 59 -2.97 -0.27 -2.15
CA ALA A 59 -2.76 -1.69 -2.39
C ALA A 59 -1.47 -1.96 -3.19
N LEU A 60 -1.18 -1.15 -4.22
CA LEU A 60 0.08 -1.20 -4.97
C LEU A 60 1.29 -0.95 -4.06
N LEU A 61 1.22 0.08 -3.22
CA LEU A 61 2.26 0.37 -2.23
C LEU A 61 2.43 -0.77 -1.23
N ALA A 62 1.33 -1.35 -0.74
CA ALA A 62 1.36 -2.47 0.19
C ALA A 62 2.01 -3.71 -0.44
N ILE A 63 1.84 -3.95 -1.75
CA ILE A 63 2.53 -5.02 -2.48
C ILE A 63 4.05 -4.80 -2.42
N GLY A 64 4.54 -3.61 -2.83
CA GLY A 64 5.97 -3.27 -2.80
C GLY A 64 6.54 -3.29 -1.38
N MET A 65 5.85 -2.64 -0.44
CA MET A 65 6.24 -2.55 0.97
C MET A 65 6.32 -3.93 1.65
N THR A 66 5.44 -4.87 1.29
CA THR A 66 5.47 -6.24 1.82
C THR A 66 6.80 -6.93 1.49
N LEU A 67 7.30 -6.77 0.27
CA LEU A 67 8.56 -7.36 -0.15
C LEU A 67 9.75 -6.74 0.59
N VAL A 68 9.71 -5.40 0.76
CA VAL A 68 10.76 -4.67 1.50
C VAL A 68 10.76 -5.10 2.97
N ILE A 69 9.61 -5.11 3.62
CA ILE A 69 9.47 -5.53 5.03
C ILE A 69 9.86 -7.01 5.19
N ALA A 70 9.54 -7.87 4.22
CA ALA A 70 9.96 -9.27 4.26
C ALA A 70 11.49 -9.46 4.37
N THR A 71 12.31 -8.49 3.91
CA THR A 71 13.77 -8.48 4.12
C THR A 71 14.23 -7.84 5.42
N GLY A 72 13.32 -7.43 6.29
CA GLY A 72 13.61 -6.69 7.52
C GLY A 72 13.94 -5.21 7.29
N GLY A 73 13.56 -4.65 6.12
CA GLY A 73 13.69 -3.23 5.78
C GLY A 73 12.35 -2.49 5.83
N ALA A 74 12.41 -1.17 5.62
CA ALA A 74 11.24 -0.33 5.35
C ALA A 74 11.60 0.67 4.27
N ASP A 75 10.62 1.03 3.42
CA ASP A 75 10.80 2.01 2.34
C ASP A 75 9.91 3.23 2.60
N ILE A 76 10.48 4.24 3.24
CA ILE A 76 9.75 5.48 3.57
C ILE A 76 9.72 6.44 2.37
N SER A 77 10.46 6.16 1.29
CA SER A 77 10.54 7.04 0.11
C SER A 77 9.35 6.91 -0.84
N VAL A 78 8.48 5.91 -0.67
CA VAL A 78 7.38 5.64 -1.61
C VAL A 78 6.48 6.86 -1.84
N GLY A 79 6.27 7.70 -0.81
CA GLY A 79 5.50 8.94 -0.94
C GLY A 79 6.17 9.98 -1.83
N SER A 80 7.48 10.13 -1.77
CA SER A 80 8.23 11.02 -2.66
C SER A 80 8.32 10.49 -4.09
N ILE A 81 8.41 9.17 -4.27
CA ILE A 81 8.37 8.52 -5.59
C ILE A 81 7.01 8.75 -6.27
N ILE A 82 5.89 8.68 -5.52
CA ILE A 82 4.56 9.09 -6.00
C ILE A 82 4.59 10.52 -6.54
N ALA A 83 5.18 11.44 -5.77
CA ALA A 83 5.25 12.84 -6.18
C ALA A 83 6.11 13.04 -7.44
N ILE A 84 7.29 12.39 -7.52
CA ILE A 84 8.17 12.47 -8.69
C ILE A 84 7.49 11.92 -9.95
N SER A 85 6.90 10.73 -9.86
CA SER A 85 6.26 10.07 -11.01
C SER A 85 5.05 10.85 -11.52
N GLY A 86 4.21 11.36 -10.60
CA GLY A 86 3.08 12.22 -10.95
C GLY A 86 3.51 13.56 -11.52
N ALA A 87 4.54 14.20 -10.95
CA ALA A 87 5.11 15.46 -11.44
C ALA A 87 5.66 15.32 -12.87
N LEU A 88 6.47 14.28 -13.12
CA LEU A 88 6.99 14.00 -14.45
C LEU A 88 5.89 13.73 -15.47
N ALA A 89 4.94 12.86 -15.13
CA ALA A 89 3.86 12.52 -16.04
C ALA A 89 3.01 13.75 -16.41
N CYS A 90 2.61 14.55 -15.43
CA CYS A 90 1.81 15.75 -15.69
C CYS A 90 2.61 16.82 -16.43
N SER A 91 3.89 17.03 -16.12
CA SER A 91 4.74 18.02 -16.80
C SER A 91 5.03 17.66 -18.26
N ILE A 92 5.11 16.37 -18.61
CA ILE A 92 5.23 15.92 -20.01
C ILE A 92 3.92 16.16 -20.76
N ILE A 93 2.77 15.86 -20.15
CA ILE A 93 1.45 16.07 -20.76
C ILE A 93 1.16 17.57 -20.98
N ASP A 94 1.60 18.43 -20.04
CA ASP A 94 1.49 19.89 -20.12
C ASP A 94 2.54 20.52 -21.04
N CYS A 95 3.35 19.72 -21.71
CA CYS A 95 4.42 20.15 -22.63
C CYS A 95 5.49 21.09 -22.00
N ARG A 96 5.60 21.14 -20.66
CA ARG A 96 6.58 21.99 -19.95
C ARG A 96 8.03 21.57 -20.16
N LEU A 97 8.25 20.27 -20.33
CA LEU A 97 9.60 19.72 -20.48
C LEU A 97 10.15 19.80 -21.91
N GLY A 98 9.38 20.35 -22.87
CA GLY A 98 9.81 20.61 -24.23
C GLY A 98 10.12 19.38 -25.11
N PHE A 99 10.06 18.17 -24.53
CA PHE A 99 10.23 16.91 -25.25
C PHE A 99 9.00 16.00 -25.05
N MET A 100 8.69 15.18 -26.06
CA MET A 100 7.58 14.23 -26.05
C MET A 100 6.15 14.84 -26.01
N ASN A 101 5.98 16.08 -26.37
CA ASN A 101 4.75 16.86 -26.66
C ASN A 101 3.42 16.17 -26.33
N GLY A 102 3.01 16.14 -25.06
CA GLY A 102 1.68 15.70 -24.64
C GLY A 102 1.37 14.20 -24.81
N ASN A 103 2.37 13.39 -25.15
CA ASN A 103 2.18 11.96 -25.36
C ASN A 103 1.97 11.22 -24.02
N VAL A 104 0.75 10.69 -23.83
CA VAL A 104 0.37 9.96 -22.61
C VAL A 104 1.24 8.73 -22.37
N ALA A 105 1.56 7.97 -23.43
CA ALA A 105 2.39 6.76 -23.29
C ALA A 105 3.81 7.12 -22.81
N ALA A 106 4.39 8.19 -23.40
CA ALA A 106 5.69 8.69 -22.98
C ALA A 106 5.67 9.18 -21.51
N ALA A 107 4.63 9.91 -21.11
CA ALA A 107 4.45 10.38 -19.74
C ALA A 107 4.41 9.22 -18.73
N VAL A 108 3.66 8.17 -19.04
CA VAL A 108 3.56 6.96 -18.20
C VAL A 108 4.91 6.23 -18.14
N ILE A 109 5.57 6.02 -19.28
CA ILE A 109 6.87 5.31 -19.33
C ILE A 109 7.92 6.07 -18.54
N VAL A 110 8.04 7.38 -18.73
CA VAL A 110 9.03 8.20 -18.01
C VAL A 110 8.74 8.23 -16.51
N GLY A 111 7.48 8.38 -16.11
CA GLY A 111 7.08 8.30 -14.70
C GLY A 111 7.43 6.95 -14.05
N LEU A 112 7.20 5.84 -14.76
CA LEU A 112 7.56 4.50 -14.29
C LEU A 112 9.08 4.31 -14.19
N LEU A 113 9.82 4.74 -15.20
CA LEU A 113 11.29 4.66 -15.21
C LEU A 113 11.90 5.47 -14.07
N ALA A 114 11.37 6.65 -13.78
CA ALA A 114 11.82 7.46 -12.64
C ALA A 114 11.63 6.71 -11.31
N GLY A 115 10.48 6.06 -11.11
CA GLY A 115 10.26 5.27 -9.90
C GLY A 115 11.16 4.03 -9.81
N ILE A 116 11.42 3.35 -10.93
CA ILE A 116 12.37 2.24 -11.00
C ILE A 116 13.78 2.71 -10.62
N ILE A 117 14.23 3.85 -11.17
CA ILE A 117 15.54 4.44 -10.86
C ILE A 117 15.63 4.83 -9.38
N CYS A 118 14.60 5.49 -8.83
CA CYS A 118 14.55 5.84 -7.42
C CYS A 118 14.59 4.59 -6.50
N GLY A 119 13.83 3.57 -6.85
CA GLY A 119 13.84 2.29 -6.12
C GLY A 119 15.19 1.57 -6.22
N ALA A 120 15.80 1.54 -7.41
CA ALA A 120 17.13 0.97 -7.62
C ALA A 120 18.21 1.74 -6.84
N TRP A 121 18.10 3.07 -6.75
CA TRP A 121 18.98 3.91 -5.95
C TRP A 121 18.91 3.53 -4.46
N ASN A 122 17.71 3.43 -3.88
CA ASN A 122 17.54 2.95 -2.50
C ASN A 122 18.08 1.52 -2.32
N GLY A 123 17.78 0.66 -3.27
CA GLY A 123 18.29 -0.71 -3.28
C GLY A 123 19.82 -0.75 -3.30
N PHE A 124 20.47 0.11 -4.06
CA PHE A 124 21.92 0.25 -4.10
C PHE A 124 22.49 0.75 -2.75
N LEU A 125 21.90 1.79 -2.16
CA LEU A 125 22.32 2.32 -0.86
C LEU A 125 22.23 1.27 0.25
N VAL A 126 21.13 0.52 0.29
CA VAL A 126 20.89 -0.52 1.31
C VAL A 126 21.74 -1.77 1.06
N SER A 127 21.87 -2.22 -0.19
CA SER A 127 22.53 -3.49 -0.50
C SER A 127 24.03 -3.36 -0.61
N LYS A 128 24.56 -2.35 -1.31
CA LYS A 128 25.98 -2.19 -1.60
C LYS A 128 26.70 -1.32 -0.59
N ILE A 129 26.12 -0.16 -0.25
CA ILE A 129 26.71 0.76 0.71
C ILE A 129 26.42 0.32 2.15
N LYS A 130 25.44 -0.60 2.34
CA LYS A 130 25.06 -1.17 3.65
C LYS A 130 24.47 -0.12 4.61
N LEU A 131 23.87 0.94 4.07
CA LEU A 131 23.14 1.88 4.91
C LEU A 131 21.93 1.22 5.55
N GLN A 132 21.58 1.67 6.75
CA GLN A 132 20.34 1.23 7.39
C GLN A 132 19.14 1.59 6.51
N PRO A 133 18.21 0.65 6.23
CA PRO A 133 17.11 0.85 5.29
C PRO A 133 16.31 2.13 5.51
N ILE A 134 15.94 2.41 6.76
CA ILE A 134 15.17 3.61 7.12
C ILE A 134 15.96 4.88 6.76
N VAL A 135 17.26 4.95 7.08
CA VAL A 135 18.10 6.11 6.80
C VAL A 135 18.24 6.34 5.29
N ALA A 136 18.53 5.27 4.52
CA ALA A 136 18.67 5.37 3.07
C ALA A 136 17.38 5.89 2.40
N THR A 137 16.22 5.38 2.79
CA THR A 137 14.94 5.78 2.21
C THR A 137 14.45 7.14 2.69
N MET A 138 14.81 7.58 3.92
CA MET A 138 14.54 8.95 4.39
C MET A 138 15.31 10.01 3.59
N ILE A 139 16.55 9.72 3.17
CA ILE A 139 17.30 10.60 2.28
C ILE A 139 16.49 10.84 0.99
N LEU A 140 16.04 9.77 0.35
CA LEU A 140 15.26 9.91 -0.88
C LEU A 140 13.87 10.51 -0.61
N MET A 141 13.25 10.24 0.53
CA MET A 141 11.98 10.86 0.92
C MET A 141 12.09 12.40 0.88
N THR A 142 13.14 12.95 1.45
CA THR A 142 13.36 14.41 1.52
C THR A 142 13.84 14.97 0.18
N ALA A 143 14.91 14.38 -0.39
CA ALA A 143 15.46 14.81 -1.67
C ALA A 143 14.47 14.64 -2.82
N GLY A 144 13.73 13.51 -2.85
CA GLY A 144 12.75 13.24 -3.88
C GLY A 144 11.56 14.20 -3.85
N ARG A 145 11.14 14.68 -2.67
CA ARG A 145 10.14 15.74 -2.56
C ARG A 145 10.64 17.04 -3.19
N GLY A 146 11.89 17.43 -2.92
CA GLY A 146 12.53 18.58 -3.56
C GLY A 146 12.64 18.42 -5.09
N ILE A 147 13.01 17.22 -5.58
CA ILE A 147 13.05 16.93 -7.02
C ILE A 147 11.67 17.10 -7.65
N ALA A 148 10.60 16.58 -7.02
CA ALA A 148 9.23 16.77 -7.52
C ALA A 148 8.83 18.24 -7.58
N GLN A 149 9.21 19.03 -6.58
CA GLN A 149 8.99 20.49 -6.58
C GLN A 149 9.77 21.20 -7.69
N LEU A 150 11.01 20.83 -7.96
CA LEU A 150 11.80 21.38 -9.07
C LEU A 150 11.18 21.07 -10.43
N ILE A 151 10.64 19.87 -10.65
CA ILE A 151 9.97 19.48 -11.90
C ILE A 151 8.71 20.31 -12.14
N THR A 152 8.01 20.73 -11.07
CA THR A 152 6.75 21.48 -11.17
C THR A 152 6.92 22.97 -10.92
N ASP A 153 8.15 23.49 -10.76
CA ASP A 153 8.44 24.86 -10.32
C ASP A 153 7.71 25.25 -9.03
N GLY A 154 7.49 24.28 -8.14
CA GLY A 154 6.76 24.45 -6.88
C GLY A 154 5.26 24.72 -7.04
N LYS A 155 4.71 24.63 -8.25
CA LYS A 155 3.30 24.90 -8.58
C LYS A 155 2.53 23.60 -8.79
N ILE A 156 1.22 23.66 -8.61
CA ILE A 156 0.33 22.57 -9.02
C ILE A 156 0.22 22.59 -10.55
N VAL A 157 0.61 21.47 -11.18
CA VAL A 157 0.48 21.29 -12.63
C VAL A 157 -0.87 20.62 -12.90
N THR A 158 -1.82 21.36 -13.48
CA THR A 158 -3.11 20.81 -13.88
C THR A 158 -3.10 20.41 -15.34
N ILE A 159 -3.71 19.29 -15.66
CA ILE A 159 -3.78 18.74 -17.01
C ILE A 159 -5.21 18.45 -17.42
N ASN A 160 -5.51 18.65 -18.71
CA ASN A 160 -6.83 18.33 -19.27
C ASN A 160 -6.69 17.36 -20.45
N ASN A 161 -6.22 16.14 -20.15
CA ASN A 161 -6.04 15.09 -21.13
C ASN A 161 -6.93 13.87 -20.76
N LEU A 162 -7.92 13.57 -21.58
CA LEU A 162 -8.87 12.47 -21.35
C LEU A 162 -8.20 11.10 -21.35
N GLY A 163 -7.18 10.90 -22.20
CA GLY A 163 -6.44 9.64 -22.28
C GLY A 163 -5.69 9.33 -20.98
N TYR A 164 -5.07 10.36 -20.37
CA TYR A 164 -4.40 10.20 -19.09
C TYR A 164 -5.39 10.03 -17.93
N TYR A 165 -6.47 10.83 -17.94
CA TYR A 165 -7.52 10.73 -16.92
C TYR A 165 -8.15 9.34 -16.87
N SER A 166 -8.30 8.67 -18.00
CA SER A 166 -8.86 7.32 -18.06
C SER A 166 -8.04 6.29 -17.28
N ILE A 167 -6.73 6.49 -17.11
CA ILE A 167 -5.86 5.60 -16.33
C ILE A 167 -6.25 5.64 -14.82
N GLY A 168 -6.60 6.82 -14.29
CA GLY A 168 -6.92 7.00 -12.88
C GLY A 168 -8.42 6.91 -12.55
N ALA A 169 -9.29 7.25 -13.52
CA ALA A 169 -10.73 7.36 -13.27
C ALA A 169 -11.60 6.71 -14.38
N GLY A 170 -11.00 6.08 -15.39
CA GLY A 170 -11.74 5.36 -16.41
C GLY A 170 -12.34 4.04 -15.90
N TYR A 171 -13.28 3.52 -16.69
CA TYR A 171 -13.98 2.27 -16.40
C TYR A 171 -13.87 1.30 -17.59
N ILE A 172 -13.70 0.02 -17.30
CA ILE A 172 -13.77 -1.08 -18.26
C ILE A 172 -14.72 -2.13 -17.69
N LEU A 173 -15.68 -2.60 -18.44
CA LEU A 173 -16.69 -3.57 -17.99
C LEU A 173 -17.41 -3.14 -16.70
N GLY A 174 -17.64 -1.84 -16.53
CA GLY A 174 -18.29 -1.29 -15.34
C GLY A 174 -17.41 -1.12 -14.09
N LEU A 175 -16.17 -1.60 -14.11
CA LEU A 175 -15.22 -1.50 -12.98
C LEU A 175 -14.10 -0.49 -13.28
N PRO A 176 -13.51 0.18 -12.25
CA PRO A 176 -12.44 1.15 -12.42
C PRO A 176 -11.16 0.54 -13.00
N ILE A 177 -10.54 1.21 -13.98
CA ILE A 177 -9.26 0.81 -14.59
C ILE A 177 -8.15 0.60 -13.55
N PRO A 178 -7.97 1.48 -12.53
CA PRO A 178 -6.96 1.27 -11.50
C PRO A 178 -6.99 -0.10 -10.86
N MET A 179 -8.19 -0.65 -10.63
CA MET A 179 -8.35 -1.98 -10.05
C MET A 179 -7.73 -3.08 -10.92
N TYR A 180 -7.91 -3.00 -12.25
CA TYR A 180 -7.31 -3.97 -13.18
C TYR A 180 -5.80 -3.87 -13.22
N ILE A 181 -5.25 -2.64 -13.16
CA ILE A 181 -3.80 -2.40 -13.08
C ILE A 181 -3.23 -3.05 -11.82
N MET A 182 -3.85 -2.80 -10.65
CA MET A 182 -3.44 -3.39 -9.39
C MET A 182 -3.53 -4.92 -9.42
N LEU A 183 -4.63 -5.48 -9.95
CA LEU A 183 -4.81 -6.92 -10.04
C LEU A 183 -3.75 -7.57 -10.93
N LEU A 184 -3.40 -6.95 -12.06
CA LEU A 184 -2.35 -7.42 -12.96
C LEU A 184 -1.00 -7.46 -12.23
N VAL A 185 -0.62 -6.38 -11.55
CA VAL A 185 0.62 -6.29 -10.76
C VAL A 185 0.62 -7.33 -9.63
N PHE A 186 -0.49 -7.44 -8.92
CA PHE A 186 -0.64 -8.43 -7.84
C PHE A 186 -0.46 -9.86 -8.34
N VAL A 187 -1.16 -10.23 -9.42
CA VAL A 187 -1.05 -11.57 -10.01
C VAL A 187 0.37 -11.85 -10.50
N PHE A 188 0.97 -10.87 -11.20
CA PHE A 188 2.35 -11.00 -11.69
C PHE A 188 3.35 -11.23 -10.55
N ILE A 189 3.30 -10.43 -9.50
CA ILE A 189 4.19 -10.56 -8.34
C ILE A 189 3.91 -11.86 -7.58
N MET A 190 2.66 -12.24 -7.39
CA MET A 190 2.29 -13.51 -6.75
C MET A 190 2.79 -14.72 -7.54
N LEU A 191 2.67 -14.70 -8.87
CA LEU A 191 3.21 -15.76 -9.72
C LEU A 191 4.73 -15.79 -9.66
N TYR A 192 5.39 -14.63 -9.72
CA TYR A 192 6.84 -14.54 -9.61
C TYR A 192 7.34 -15.13 -8.29
N ILE A 193 6.73 -14.76 -7.16
CA ILE A 193 7.11 -15.27 -5.83
C ILE A 193 6.82 -16.77 -5.68
N LYS A 194 5.67 -17.25 -6.16
CA LYS A 194 5.26 -18.65 -5.96
C LYS A 194 5.86 -19.63 -6.95
N LYS A 195 6.13 -19.20 -8.18
CA LYS A 195 6.62 -20.06 -9.27
C LYS A 195 8.13 -20.07 -9.41
N THR A 196 8.84 -19.12 -8.75
CA THR A 196 10.29 -19.06 -8.75
C THR A 196 10.85 -19.27 -7.34
N SER A 197 12.13 -19.58 -7.26
CA SER A 197 12.85 -19.69 -5.97
C SER A 197 13.00 -18.34 -5.25
N PHE A 198 12.61 -17.23 -5.91
CA PHE A 198 12.76 -15.88 -5.39
C PHE A 198 12.05 -15.69 -4.05
N GLY A 199 10.82 -16.21 -3.91
CA GLY A 199 10.07 -16.09 -2.66
C GLY A 199 10.76 -16.78 -1.48
N MET A 200 11.32 -17.97 -1.70
CA MET A 200 12.08 -18.71 -0.68
C MET A 200 13.36 -17.97 -0.31
N PHE A 201 14.09 -17.44 -1.28
CA PHE A 201 15.31 -16.65 -1.04
C PHE A 201 14.99 -15.37 -0.26
N LEU A 202 13.88 -14.71 -0.59
CA LEU A 202 13.40 -13.52 0.09
C LEU A 202 13.11 -13.79 1.58
N GLU A 203 12.36 -14.84 1.90
CA GLU A 203 12.11 -15.26 3.28
C GLU A 203 13.40 -15.60 4.03
N SER A 204 14.32 -16.32 3.39
CA SER A 204 15.61 -16.70 3.98
C SER A 204 16.45 -15.47 4.33
N VAL A 205 16.56 -14.50 3.40
CA VAL A 205 17.29 -13.24 3.61
C VAL A 205 16.65 -12.42 4.73
N GLY A 206 15.32 -12.45 4.83
CA GLY A 206 14.58 -11.77 5.88
C GLY A 206 14.77 -12.36 7.27
N VAL A 207 14.96 -13.65 7.38
CA VAL A 207 15.25 -14.32 8.66
C VAL A 207 16.69 -14.04 9.11
N ASN A 208 17.66 -14.23 8.22
CA ASN A 208 19.07 -13.94 8.51
C ASN A 208 19.87 -13.75 7.21
N SER A 209 20.15 -12.50 6.88
CA SER A 209 20.87 -12.10 5.67
C SER A 209 22.30 -12.70 5.59
N ASN A 210 22.99 -12.81 6.74
CA ASN A 210 24.34 -13.34 6.80
C ASN A 210 24.35 -14.88 6.61
N ALA A 211 23.46 -15.59 7.30
CA ALA A 211 23.33 -17.04 7.13
C ALA A 211 22.94 -17.40 5.69
N SER A 212 22.04 -16.62 5.07
CA SER A 212 21.66 -16.80 3.67
C SER A 212 22.84 -16.64 2.72
N ALA A 213 23.74 -15.68 2.99
CA ALA A 213 24.95 -15.47 2.19
C ALA A 213 25.91 -16.68 2.28
N PHE A 214 26.05 -17.30 3.45
CA PHE A 214 26.85 -18.54 3.59
C PHE A 214 26.25 -19.73 2.83
N CYS A 215 24.91 -19.73 2.63
CA CYS A 215 24.25 -20.73 1.78
C CYS A 215 24.30 -20.41 0.28
N GLY A 216 25.07 -19.40 -0.14
CA GLY A 216 25.24 -19.02 -1.55
C GLY A 216 24.14 -18.08 -2.08
N ILE A 217 23.21 -17.60 -1.24
CA ILE A 217 22.15 -16.65 -1.63
C ILE A 217 22.72 -15.24 -1.65
N ASN A 218 22.66 -14.58 -2.80
CA ASN A 218 23.12 -13.20 -2.93
C ASN A 218 22.08 -12.20 -2.36
N SER A 219 22.19 -11.96 -1.04
CA SER A 219 21.29 -11.06 -0.30
C SER A 219 21.26 -9.65 -0.88
N ASP A 220 22.38 -9.15 -1.44
CA ASP A 220 22.48 -7.81 -2.01
C ASP A 220 21.63 -7.67 -3.26
N ARG A 221 21.69 -8.66 -4.16
CA ARG A 221 20.86 -8.67 -5.38
C ARG A 221 19.37 -8.73 -5.04
N ILE A 222 19.00 -9.54 -4.05
CA ILE A 222 17.60 -9.67 -3.62
C ILE A 222 17.09 -8.32 -3.09
N LYS A 223 17.84 -7.66 -2.21
CA LYS A 223 17.48 -6.35 -1.68
C LYS A 223 17.34 -5.32 -2.80
N LEU A 224 18.31 -5.25 -3.73
CA LEU A 224 18.26 -4.32 -4.86
C LEU A 224 16.99 -4.52 -5.71
N ILE A 225 16.66 -5.76 -6.08
CA ILE A 225 15.46 -6.08 -6.87
C ILE A 225 14.19 -5.66 -6.14
N ILE A 226 14.11 -5.89 -4.83
CA ILE A 226 12.91 -5.62 -4.04
C ILE A 226 12.64 -4.11 -3.93
N TYR A 227 13.67 -3.31 -3.64
CA TYR A 227 13.52 -1.86 -3.63
C TYR A 227 13.16 -1.31 -5.02
N THR A 228 13.70 -1.91 -6.09
CA THR A 228 13.32 -1.55 -7.47
C THR A 228 11.84 -1.85 -7.74
N ILE A 229 11.33 -3.00 -7.28
CA ILE A 229 9.91 -3.36 -7.39
C ILE A 229 9.05 -2.40 -6.54
N SER A 230 9.50 -2.04 -5.32
CA SER A 230 8.81 -1.05 -4.47
C SER A 230 8.69 0.30 -5.18
N GLY A 231 9.78 0.80 -5.78
CA GLY A 231 9.78 2.03 -6.57
C GLY A 231 8.86 1.97 -7.79
N PHE A 232 8.81 0.84 -8.50
CA PHE A 232 7.87 0.63 -9.61
C PHE A 232 6.40 0.68 -9.13
N CYS A 233 6.07 0.01 -8.03
CA CYS A 233 4.72 0.05 -7.45
C CYS A 233 4.34 1.46 -7.00
N ALA A 234 5.29 2.20 -6.41
CA ALA A 234 5.08 3.59 -5.99
C ALA A 234 4.86 4.52 -7.19
N ALA A 235 5.60 4.34 -8.29
CA ALA A 235 5.41 5.12 -9.51
C ALA A 235 4.04 4.85 -10.16
N LEU A 236 3.60 3.60 -10.22
CA LEU A 236 2.25 3.26 -10.68
C LEU A 236 1.18 3.93 -9.83
N ALA A 237 1.32 3.89 -8.50
CA ALA A 237 0.41 4.57 -7.59
C ALA A 237 0.38 6.08 -7.84
N GLY A 238 1.55 6.72 -8.10
CA GLY A 238 1.66 8.14 -8.40
C GLY A 238 0.97 8.53 -9.72
N ILE A 239 1.13 7.72 -10.78
CA ILE A 239 0.45 7.91 -12.06
C ILE A 239 -1.07 7.79 -11.88
N ILE A 240 -1.56 6.79 -11.15
CA ILE A 240 -2.99 6.61 -10.90
C ILE A 240 -3.56 7.78 -10.10
N ILE A 241 -2.87 8.24 -9.06
CA ILE A 241 -3.31 9.37 -8.23
C ILE A 241 -3.37 10.64 -9.08
N SER A 242 -2.29 11.01 -9.77
CA SER A 242 -2.23 12.24 -10.58
C SER A 242 -3.21 12.21 -11.74
N ALA A 243 -3.44 11.05 -12.36
CA ALA A 243 -4.45 10.87 -13.40
C ALA A 243 -5.88 11.05 -12.85
N ASN A 244 -6.17 10.52 -11.65
CA ASN A 244 -7.50 10.64 -11.04
C ASN A 244 -7.87 12.09 -10.68
N ILE A 245 -6.90 12.84 -10.13
CA ILE A 245 -7.12 14.25 -9.74
C ILE A 245 -6.83 15.25 -10.87
N LYS A 246 -6.38 14.79 -12.04
CA LYS A 246 -5.97 15.61 -13.20
C LYS A 246 -4.91 16.66 -12.85
N SER A 247 -4.07 16.39 -11.86
CA SER A 247 -3.03 17.33 -11.44
C SER A 247 -1.88 16.63 -10.74
N ALA A 248 -0.73 17.28 -10.73
CA ALA A 248 0.41 16.94 -9.90
C ALA A 248 0.61 18.04 -8.85
N ASP A 249 0.40 17.69 -7.58
CA ASP A 249 0.74 18.51 -6.44
C ASP A 249 2.00 17.92 -5.78
N SER A 250 3.16 18.48 -6.09
CA SER A 250 4.43 17.98 -5.58
C SER A 250 4.57 18.07 -4.06
N ASN A 251 3.79 18.94 -3.40
CA ASN A 251 3.83 19.11 -1.96
C ASN A 251 3.00 18.04 -1.22
N ASN A 252 1.79 17.75 -1.71
CA ASN A 252 0.83 16.90 -1.01
C ASN A 252 0.68 15.49 -1.61
N ALA A 253 1.08 15.27 -2.87
CA ALA A 253 0.97 13.96 -3.48
C ALA A 253 1.76 12.89 -2.69
N GLY A 254 1.10 11.81 -2.34
CA GLY A 254 1.71 10.69 -1.60
C GLY A 254 2.10 11.00 -0.15
N LEU A 255 1.66 12.13 0.43
CA LEU A 255 2.00 12.49 1.80
C LEU A 255 1.34 11.51 2.79
N TYR A 256 2.16 10.89 3.65
CA TYR A 256 1.80 9.85 4.62
C TYR A 256 1.39 8.49 4.03
N PHE A 257 1.47 8.30 2.71
CA PHE A 257 1.19 7.00 2.11
C PHE A 257 2.21 5.92 2.50
N GLU A 258 3.45 6.33 2.82
CA GLU A 258 4.48 5.44 3.36
C GLU A 258 4.04 4.80 4.68
N MET A 259 3.45 5.58 5.58
CA MET A 259 2.95 5.08 6.86
C MET A 259 1.73 4.18 6.66
N ASP A 260 0.80 4.59 5.81
CA ASP A 260 -0.38 3.78 5.48
C ASP A 260 0.02 2.44 4.82
N ALA A 261 1.06 2.41 3.99
CA ALA A 261 1.56 1.18 3.40
C ALA A 261 2.16 0.23 4.45
N ILE A 262 2.94 0.75 5.41
CA ILE A 262 3.47 -0.05 6.53
C ILE A 262 2.32 -0.58 7.39
N LEU A 263 1.33 0.27 7.70
CA LEU A 263 0.13 -0.13 8.45
C LEU A 263 -0.69 -1.19 7.71
N ALA A 264 -0.82 -1.09 6.38
CA ALA A 264 -1.50 -2.10 5.57
C ALA A 264 -0.80 -3.46 5.66
N VAL A 265 0.53 -3.49 5.64
CA VAL A 265 1.34 -4.70 5.80
C VAL A 265 1.17 -5.29 7.21
N ALA A 266 1.18 -4.44 8.25
CA ALA A 266 0.98 -4.85 9.63
C ALA A 266 -0.43 -5.40 9.87
N LEU A 267 -1.48 -4.70 9.38
CA LEU A 267 -2.87 -5.16 9.41
C LEU A 267 -3.07 -6.46 8.63
N GLY A 268 -2.26 -6.68 7.60
CA GLY A 268 -2.14 -7.96 6.91
C GLY A 268 -1.59 -9.10 7.78
N GLY A 269 -1.13 -8.82 8.99
CA GLY A 269 -0.54 -9.80 9.89
C GLY A 269 0.86 -10.27 9.49
N ASN A 270 1.56 -9.50 8.66
CA ASN A 270 2.95 -9.77 8.32
C ASN A 270 3.90 -9.29 9.43
N ASN A 271 4.98 -10.02 9.61
CA ASN A 271 6.00 -9.66 10.59
C ASN A 271 6.85 -8.48 10.10
N ILE A 272 6.82 -7.37 10.83
CA ILE A 272 7.59 -6.16 10.50
C ILE A 272 9.10 -6.40 10.58
N ASN A 273 9.55 -7.37 11.37
CA ASN A 273 10.97 -7.71 11.52
C ASN A 273 11.52 -8.60 10.39
N GLY A 274 10.72 -8.90 9.37
CA GLY A 274 11.12 -9.72 8.23
C GLY A 274 10.78 -11.21 8.36
N GLY A 275 11.16 -11.98 7.36
CA GLY A 275 10.92 -13.42 7.24
C GLY A 275 9.64 -13.73 6.47
N ARG A 276 8.77 -14.59 7.03
CA ARG A 276 7.54 -15.03 6.36
C ARG A 276 6.59 -13.88 6.07
N PHE A 277 6.03 -13.87 4.88
CA PHE A 277 5.15 -12.80 4.41
C PHE A 277 4.00 -13.31 3.53
N SER A 278 2.97 -12.49 3.38
CA SER A 278 1.83 -12.74 2.52
C SER A 278 1.38 -11.45 1.83
N VAL A 279 1.70 -11.32 0.54
CA VAL A 279 1.30 -10.15 -0.27
C VAL A 279 -0.22 -10.00 -0.31
N GLY A 280 -0.96 -11.12 -0.43
CA GLY A 280 -2.43 -11.07 -0.43
C GLY A 280 -3.02 -10.54 0.88
N ALA A 281 -2.41 -10.87 2.02
CA ALA A 281 -2.82 -10.35 3.31
C ALA A 281 -2.62 -8.84 3.43
N SER A 282 -1.51 -8.31 2.90
CA SER A 282 -1.24 -6.87 2.87
C SER A 282 -2.19 -6.10 1.96
N VAL A 283 -2.55 -6.66 0.81
CA VAL A 283 -3.56 -6.06 -0.09
C VAL A 283 -4.92 -5.97 0.61
N ILE A 284 -5.33 -7.01 1.34
CA ILE A 284 -6.54 -6.93 2.17
C ILE A 284 -6.39 -5.87 3.25
N GLY A 285 -5.23 -5.77 3.92
CA GLY A 285 -4.92 -4.71 4.89
C GLY A 285 -5.06 -3.31 4.31
N ALA A 286 -4.60 -3.09 3.07
CA ALA A 286 -4.77 -1.82 2.37
C ALA A 286 -6.26 -1.49 2.13
N PHE A 287 -7.05 -2.48 1.73
CA PHE A 287 -8.50 -2.29 1.59
C PHE A 287 -9.21 -2.08 2.92
N VAL A 288 -8.75 -2.68 4.03
CA VAL A 288 -9.25 -2.36 5.38
C VAL A 288 -9.03 -0.87 5.69
N LEU A 289 -7.82 -0.35 5.47
CA LEU A 289 -7.51 1.07 5.71
C LEU A 289 -8.34 2.00 4.82
N GLN A 290 -8.51 1.65 3.55
CA GLN A 290 -9.34 2.44 2.64
C GLN A 290 -10.82 2.41 3.04
N THR A 291 -11.34 1.24 3.44
CA THR A 291 -12.72 1.11 3.94
C THR A 291 -12.91 1.95 5.19
N LEU A 292 -11.96 1.94 6.13
CA LEU A 292 -11.99 2.80 7.32
C LEU A 292 -12.02 4.28 6.94
N THR A 293 -11.18 4.72 6.01
CA THR A 293 -11.15 6.11 5.54
C THR A 293 -12.49 6.51 4.94
N THR A 294 -13.06 5.67 4.07
CA THR A 294 -14.38 5.90 3.47
C THR A 294 -15.49 5.91 4.52
N THR A 295 -15.40 5.06 5.55
CA THR A 295 -16.34 5.02 6.67
C THR A 295 -16.29 6.32 7.47
N ILE A 296 -15.09 6.79 7.81
CA ILE A 296 -14.89 8.03 8.59
C ILE A 296 -15.50 9.23 7.84
N PHE A 297 -15.28 9.32 6.53
CA PHE A 297 -15.93 10.36 5.72
C PHE A 297 -17.45 10.20 5.64
N ALA A 298 -17.95 8.96 5.58
CA ALA A 298 -19.39 8.68 5.60
C ALA A 298 -20.07 9.08 6.92
N LEU A 299 -19.31 9.11 8.03
CA LEU A 299 -19.74 9.59 9.34
C LEU A 299 -19.75 11.13 9.44
N GLY A 300 -19.33 11.86 8.40
CA GLY A 300 -19.26 13.31 8.40
C GLY A 300 -18.09 13.89 9.20
N VAL A 301 -17.09 13.09 9.51
CA VAL A 301 -15.89 13.55 10.23
C VAL A 301 -15.05 14.45 9.31
N PRO A 302 -14.65 15.66 9.75
CA PRO A 302 -13.79 16.55 8.97
C PRO A 302 -12.46 15.91 8.60
N SER A 303 -11.89 16.31 7.44
CA SER A 303 -10.65 15.77 6.89
C SER A 303 -9.46 15.90 7.84
N GLU A 304 -9.40 16.98 8.63
CA GLU A 304 -8.33 17.29 9.58
C GLU A 304 -8.27 16.27 10.72
N THR A 305 -9.44 15.84 11.22
CA THR A 305 -9.54 14.88 12.33
C THR A 305 -9.53 13.44 11.88
N THR A 306 -9.71 13.17 10.58
CA THR A 306 -9.75 11.82 10.00
C THR A 306 -8.49 11.01 10.35
N ARG A 307 -7.31 11.65 10.35
CA ARG A 307 -6.04 10.98 10.68
C ARG A 307 -6.01 10.48 12.13
N VAL A 308 -6.51 11.28 13.07
CA VAL A 308 -6.56 10.91 14.49
C VAL A 308 -7.52 9.75 14.71
N VAL A 309 -8.72 9.84 14.15
CA VAL A 309 -9.72 8.77 14.24
C VAL A 309 -9.20 7.48 13.61
N LYS A 310 -8.59 7.57 12.41
CA LYS A 310 -7.96 6.44 11.74
C LYS A 310 -6.87 5.78 12.61
N ALA A 311 -5.99 6.57 13.22
CA ALA A 311 -4.93 6.07 14.09
C ALA A 311 -5.50 5.30 15.29
N VAL A 312 -6.50 5.85 15.97
CA VAL A 312 -7.15 5.19 17.11
C VAL A 312 -7.78 3.86 16.70
N VAL A 313 -8.53 3.85 15.59
CA VAL A 313 -9.18 2.62 15.10
C VAL A 313 -8.14 1.56 14.71
N VAL A 314 -7.06 1.98 14.02
CA VAL A 314 -5.98 1.07 13.64
C VAL A 314 -5.29 0.47 14.86
N ILE A 315 -5.01 1.29 15.91
CA ILE A 315 -4.44 0.79 17.17
C ILE A 315 -5.37 -0.27 17.78
N ILE A 316 -6.67 -0.03 17.84
CA ILE A 316 -7.64 -1.00 18.36
C ILE A 316 -7.59 -2.31 17.57
N ILE A 317 -7.58 -2.23 16.24
CA ILE A 317 -7.52 -3.42 15.38
C ILE A 317 -6.20 -4.18 15.60
N CYS A 318 -5.07 -3.49 15.65
CA CYS A 318 -3.76 -4.10 15.91
C CYS A 318 -3.69 -4.77 17.30
N LEU A 319 -4.26 -4.14 18.33
CA LEU A 319 -4.35 -4.75 19.66
C LEU A 319 -5.18 -6.03 19.65
N ILE A 320 -6.34 -6.03 18.98
CA ILE A 320 -7.18 -7.22 18.84
C ILE A 320 -6.45 -8.34 18.09
N GLN A 321 -5.61 -7.99 17.11
CA GLN A 321 -4.81 -8.96 16.34
C GLN A 321 -3.62 -9.51 17.14
N SER A 322 -3.09 -8.76 18.12
CA SER A 322 -1.94 -9.18 18.95
C SER A 322 -2.25 -10.42 19.78
N ALA A 323 -1.42 -11.45 19.62
CA ALA A 323 -1.52 -12.67 20.41
C ALA A 323 -1.24 -12.41 21.91
N GLU A 324 -0.30 -11.52 22.20
CA GLU A 324 0.08 -11.13 23.56
C GLU A 324 -1.05 -10.41 24.27
N PHE A 325 -1.67 -9.44 23.61
CA PHE A 325 -2.83 -8.73 24.14
C PHE A 325 -4.00 -9.68 24.43
N ARG A 326 -4.31 -10.59 23.49
CA ARG A 326 -5.35 -11.61 23.69
C ARG A 326 -5.04 -12.55 24.87
N SER A 327 -3.77 -12.91 25.07
CA SER A 327 -3.36 -13.75 26.19
C SER A 327 -3.47 -13.00 27.53
N MET A 328 -3.09 -11.73 27.55
CA MET A 328 -3.22 -10.85 28.72
C MET A 328 -4.69 -10.67 29.11
N PHE A 329 -5.56 -10.41 28.13
CA PHE A 329 -7.01 -10.27 28.36
C PHE A 329 -7.62 -11.55 28.92
N LYS A 330 -7.26 -12.72 28.37
CA LYS A 330 -7.71 -14.03 28.89
C LYS A 330 -7.27 -14.25 30.34
N ARG A 331 -6.04 -13.84 30.71
CA ARG A 331 -5.52 -13.95 32.08
C ARG A 331 -6.28 -13.03 33.03
N LEU A 332 -6.61 -11.81 32.63
CA LEU A 332 -7.39 -10.88 33.45
C LEU A 332 -8.79 -11.46 33.77
N PHE A 333 -9.52 -11.91 32.73
CA PHE A 333 -10.84 -12.50 32.93
C PHE A 333 -10.83 -13.87 33.66
N ALA A 334 -9.77 -14.66 33.51
CA ALA A 334 -9.63 -15.90 34.28
C ALA A 334 -9.37 -15.60 35.78
N ARG A 335 -8.69 -14.51 36.09
CA ARG A 335 -8.41 -14.09 37.48
C ARG A 335 -9.68 -13.59 38.19
N ASP A 336 -10.60 -12.95 37.48
CA ASP A 336 -11.86 -12.48 38.03
C ASP A 336 -12.79 -13.66 38.33
N LYS A 337 -12.87 -14.70 37.47
CA LYS A 337 -13.63 -15.91 37.72
C LYS A 337 -13.13 -16.68 38.94
N VAL A 338 -11.83 -16.73 39.17
CA VAL A 338 -11.24 -17.36 40.37
C VAL A 338 -11.57 -16.55 41.62
N ARG A 339 -11.61 -15.21 41.52
CA ARG A 339 -12.00 -14.34 42.65
C ARG A 339 -13.48 -14.46 43.04
N GLU A 340 -14.34 -14.63 42.05
CA GLU A 340 -15.77 -14.88 42.32
C GLU A 340 -16.04 -16.26 42.92
N SER A 341 -15.32 -17.31 42.48
CA SER A 341 -15.44 -18.65 43.04
C SER A 341 -14.84 -18.82 44.46
N VAL A 342 -14.01 -17.87 44.92
CA VAL A 342 -13.45 -17.85 46.29
C VAL A 342 -14.35 -17.01 47.22
N LYS A 343 -15.27 -16.20 46.68
CA LYS A 343 -16.22 -15.38 47.48
C LYS A 343 -17.59 -16.01 47.63
N ALA A 344 -17.89 -17.10 46.89
CA ALA A 344 -19.08 -17.95 47.02
C ALA A 344 -18.76 -19.20 47.86
#